data_9bee2a47f606eabba2ec5d3789335b4f
#
_entry.id   9bee2a47f606eabba2ec5d3789335b4f
#
_cell.length_a   1.000
_cell.length_b   1.000
_cell.length_c   1.000
_cell.angle_alpha   90.00
_cell.angle_beta   90.00
_cell.angle_gamma   90.00
#
_symmetry.space_group_name_H-M   'P 1'
#
loop_
_entity.id
_entity.type
_entity.pdbx_description
1 polymer ?
#
loop_
_entity_poly.entity_id
_entity_poly.type
_entity_poly.pdbx_seq_one_letter_code
_entity_poly.pdbx_strand_id
1 'polypeptide(L)'
;MRKHSFSFLVIMLATGLFASTAPAQGIFSGIVLDHENNEFEGATIIMESTSSARSSTGARHEVTSDAGGRFVMIGLASGQWTITIEAEGFQPQSSTTTIRQGPNSPMNIYLERILHPLEIALGDALGDVDPAALTDELFAADAAYNSQQWDQALTAYRSILEQLPSMTQVNMQIGAILRELEQYEEAIAAFEQAAAANPELEAEVGVEIARIKMTLGDFEAAGDALAASVAAGDGAAREDLYNLGELEFAKGNIDAAAGFYEKASAADPDWALPLFKLALVALNKGDMDTAKQFFSQVVEKDPDSEEGAQARATLDALP
;
A
#
# COMPACT_ATOMS: atom_id res chain seq x y z
N MET A 1 85.35 48.68 64.05
CA MET A 1 83.91 48.47 63.82
C MET A 1 83.59 48.51 62.26
N ARG A 2 83.49 47.38 61.63
CA ARG A 2 83.33 47.27 60.20
C ARG A 2 81.85 47.24 59.88
N LYS A 3 81.40 48.16 58.99
CA LYS A 3 80.03 48.15 58.40
C LYS A 3 80.05 47.32 57.11
N HIS A 4 79.32 46.27 57.11
CA HIS A 4 79.07 45.47 55.90
C HIS A 4 77.88 46.08 55.15
N SER A 5 78.14 46.51 53.93
CA SER A 5 77.07 46.93 52.97
C SER A 5 76.59 45.71 52.24
N PHE A 6 75.22 45.43 52.38
CA PHE A 6 74.58 44.40 51.61
C PHE A 6 73.93 45.02 50.36
N SER A 7 74.45 44.67 49.16
CA SER A 7 73.84 45.03 47.90
C SER A 7 72.70 44.03 47.59
N PHE A 8 71.51 44.58 47.51
CA PHE A 8 70.34 43.78 47.02
C PHE A 8 70.29 43.84 45.50
N LEU A 9 70.53 42.72 44.85
CA LEU A 9 70.32 42.55 43.41
C LEU A 9 68.83 42.26 43.14
N VAL A 10 68.09 43.20 42.59
CA VAL A 10 66.68 42.99 42.16
C VAL A 10 66.68 42.34 40.79
N ILE A 11 66.38 41.05 40.76
CA ILE A 11 66.09 40.33 39.50
C ILE A 11 64.63 40.60 39.17
N MET A 12 64.39 41.46 38.14
CA MET A 12 63.09 41.59 37.50
C MET A 12 62.79 40.35 36.69
N LEU A 13 61.93 39.51 37.20
CA LEU A 13 61.31 38.43 36.44
C LEU A 13 60.22 39.09 35.54
N ALA A 14 60.51 39.26 34.25
CA ALA A 14 59.53 39.61 33.25
C ALA A 14 58.64 38.38 33.03
N THR A 15 57.50 38.27 33.73
CA THR A 15 56.45 37.36 33.42
C THR A 15 55.76 37.86 32.15
N GLY A 16 56.15 37.34 31.02
CA GLY A 16 55.40 37.49 29.78
C GLY A 16 54.05 36.83 29.91
N LEU A 17 53.00 37.61 30.09
CA LEU A 17 51.64 37.18 29.86
C LEU A 17 51.50 36.83 28.38
N PHE A 18 51.70 35.56 28.04
CA PHE A 18 51.14 35.02 26.81
C PHE A 18 49.62 35.02 26.97
N ALA A 19 48.95 36.08 26.53
CA ALA A 19 47.53 36.05 26.28
C ALA A 19 47.29 35.00 25.21
N SER A 20 46.96 33.79 25.61
CA SER A 20 46.39 32.79 24.70
C SER A 20 45.10 33.40 24.15
N THR A 21 45.17 33.96 22.95
CA THR A 21 43.96 34.31 22.22
C THR A 21 43.23 33.01 21.93
N ALA A 22 42.21 32.70 22.72
CA ALA A 22 41.31 31.61 22.37
C ALA A 22 40.85 31.81 20.93
N PRO A 23 40.91 30.80 20.07
CA PRO A 23 40.45 30.92 18.70
C PRO A 23 39.00 31.45 18.72
N ALA A 24 38.76 32.50 17.93
CA ALA A 24 37.42 33.06 17.83
C ALA A 24 36.45 31.96 17.39
N GLN A 25 35.49 31.66 18.23
CA GLN A 25 34.50 30.59 18.00
C GLN A 25 33.35 31.11 17.18
N GLY A 26 32.77 30.24 16.34
CA GLY A 26 31.58 30.54 15.57
C GLY A 26 30.34 30.47 16.46
N ILE A 27 29.34 31.34 16.16
CA ILE A 27 28.03 31.33 16.74
C ILE A 27 27.06 30.99 15.61
N PHE A 28 26.21 29.97 15.83
CA PHE A 28 25.18 29.57 14.90
C PHE A 28 23.83 29.62 15.60
N SER A 29 22.83 30.23 14.95
CA SER A 29 21.51 30.42 15.54
C SER A 29 20.43 30.31 14.47
N GLY A 30 19.21 30.12 14.90
CA GLY A 30 18.05 30.05 13.99
C GLY A 30 16.74 29.94 14.73
N ILE A 31 15.70 29.71 13.95
CA ILE A 31 14.33 29.44 14.41
C ILE A 31 13.86 28.18 13.72
N VAL A 32 13.27 27.28 14.49
CA VAL A 32 12.56 26.09 14.02
C VAL A 32 11.08 26.41 13.93
N LEU A 33 10.52 26.11 12.78
CA LEU A 33 9.11 26.34 12.47
C LEU A 33 8.48 25.00 12.07
N ASP A 34 7.23 24.78 12.45
CA ASP A 34 6.46 23.62 12.00
C ASP A 34 5.98 23.80 10.54
N HIS A 35 5.22 22.84 10.04
CA HIS A 35 4.66 22.84 8.69
C HIS A 35 3.61 23.95 8.45
N GLU A 36 3.05 24.53 9.51
CA GLU A 36 2.12 25.67 9.47
C GLU A 36 2.80 27.04 9.67
N ASN A 37 4.15 27.03 9.77
CA ASN A 37 4.98 28.19 10.10
C ASN A 37 4.82 28.73 11.54
N ASN A 38 4.35 27.91 12.48
CA ASN A 38 4.39 28.25 13.89
C ASN A 38 5.76 27.94 14.49
N GLU A 39 6.15 28.69 15.50
CA GLU A 39 7.38 28.47 16.26
C GLU A 39 7.32 27.12 16.99
N PHE A 40 8.33 26.24 16.80
CA PHE A 40 8.35 24.89 17.33
C PHE A 40 9.33 24.72 18.47
N GLU A 41 8.82 24.40 19.66
CA GLU A 41 9.59 24.09 20.87
C GLU A 41 10.01 22.61 20.88
N GLY A 42 11.21 22.31 21.33
CA GLY A 42 11.64 20.92 21.60
C GLY A 42 12.32 20.23 20.42
N ALA A 43 12.53 20.89 19.29
CA ALA A 43 13.35 20.30 18.23
C ALA A 43 14.81 20.21 18.67
N THR A 44 15.42 19.07 18.46
CA THR A 44 16.85 18.82 18.75
C THR A 44 17.66 19.16 17.50
N ILE A 45 18.60 20.08 17.63
CA ILE A 45 19.54 20.51 16.59
C ILE A 45 20.91 19.95 16.92
N ILE A 46 21.44 19.07 16.07
CA ILE A 46 22.73 18.41 16.23
C ILE A 46 23.66 18.95 15.15
N MET A 47 24.86 19.39 15.54
CA MET A 47 25.92 19.80 14.62
C MET A 47 27.14 18.92 14.79
N GLU A 48 27.57 18.30 13.70
CA GLU A 48 28.78 17.46 13.65
C GLU A 48 29.80 18.01 12.66
N SER A 49 31.05 18.19 13.11
CA SER A 49 32.12 18.69 12.25
C SER A 49 32.55 17.63 11.26
N THR A 50 32.46 17.97 9.97
CA THR A 50 32.97 17.16 8.84
C THR A 50 34.39 17.62 8.40
N SER A 51 34.93 18.67 9.06
CA SER A 51 36.23 19.21 8.72
C SER A 51 37.37 18.29 9.17
N SER A 52 38.29 17.97 8.27
CA SER A 52 39.49 17.16 8.54
C SER A 52 40.60 17.89 9.33
N ALA A 53 40.35 19.11 9.77
CA ALA A 53 41.26 19.85 10.60
C ALA A 53 41.44 19.16 11.97
N ARG A 54 42.70 18.90 12.37
CA ARG A 54 43.07 18.11 13.56
C ARG A 54 42.43 18.54 14.89
N SER A 55 41.80 19.70 14.96
CA SER A 55 41.19 20.27 16.19
C SER A 55 39.68 20.14 16.25
N SER A 56 38.99 19.73 15.19
CA SER A 56 37.54 19.71 15.13
C SER A 56 36.91 18.42 14.57
N THR A 57 37.73 17.45 14.15
CA THR A 57 37.22 16.18 13.62
C THR A 57 36.43 15.43 14.70
N GLY A 58 35.13 15.18 14.44
CA GLY A 58 34.22 14.48 15.36
C GLY A 58 33.66 15.35 16.49
N ALA A 59 33.84 16.68 16.47
CA ALA A 59 33.18 17.56 17.41
C ALA A 59 31.65 17.53 17.14
N ARG A 60 30.86 17.23 18.19
CA ARG A 60 29.40 17.23 18.19
C ARG A 60 28.89 18.24 19.20
N HIS A 61 27.97 19.06 18.77
CA HIS A 61 27.19 19.98 19.60
C HIS A 61 25.73 19.71 19.42
N GLU A 62 24.95 19.90 20.49
CA GLU A 62 23.52 19.64 20.50
C GLU A 62 22.83 20.75 21.28
N VAL A 63 21.68 21.19 20.81
CA VAL A 63 20.81 22.17 21.49
C VAL A 63 19.36 21.89 21.13
N THR A 64 18.46 22.27 22.01
CA THR A 64 17.00 22.16 21.77
C THR A 64 16.41 23.56 21.53
N SER A 65 15.43 23.67 20.64
CA SER A 65 14.71 24.92 20.41
C SER A 65 13.83 25.29 21.64
N ASP A 66 13.80 26.58 21.95
CA ASP A 66 12.99 27.15 23.04
C ASP A 66 11.50 27.34 22.62
N ALA A 67 10.66 27.87 23.53
CA ALA A 67 9.26 28.12 23.30
C ALA A 67 8.95 29.11 22.15
N GLY A 68 9.95 29.87 21.69
CA GLY A 68 9.86 30.71 20.49
C GLY A 68 10.53 30.06 19.27
N GLY A 69 10.75 28.74 19.29
CA GLY A 69 11.42 27.99 18.23
C GLY A 69 12.91 28.31 18.09
N ARG A 70 13.48 29.15 18.95
CA ARG A 70 14.84 29.68 18.79
C ARG A 70 15.89 28.73 19.34
N PHE A 71 17.01 28.66 18.63
CA PHE A 71 18.21 27.97 19.12
C PHE A 71 19.46 28.80 18.89
N VAL A 72 20.44 28.61 19.75
CA VAL A 72 21.76 29.24 19.61
C VAL A 72 22.83 28.25 20.03
N MET A 73 23.79 28.01 19.15
CA MET A 73 25.03 27.27 19.41
C MET A 73 26.21 28.19 19.40
N ILE A 74 27.05 28.10 20.40
CA ILE A 74 28.29 28.85 20.54
C ILE A 74 29.46 27.88 20.66
N GLY A 75 30.66 28.33 20.33
CA GLY A 75 31.85 27.49 20.49
C GLY A 75 32.17 26.65 19.29
N LEU A 76 31.50 26.85 18.15
CA LEU A 76 31.75 26.09 16.94
C LEU A 76 33.09 26.50 16.30
N ALA A 77 33.89 25.50 15.92
CA ALA A 77 35.07 25.73 15.11
C ALA A 77 34.69 26.15 13.69
N SER A 78 35.47 27.02 13.07
CA SER A 78 35.25 27.36 11.66
C SER A 78 35.52 26.16 10.76
N GLY A 79 34.65 25.93 9.77
CA GLY A 79 34.74 24.82 8.85
C GLY A 79 33.36 24.30 8.40
N GLN A 80 33.34 23.13 7.77
CA GLN A 80 32.12 22.48 7.36
C GLN A 80 31.51 21.63 8.48
N TRP A 81 30.21 21.74 8.62
CA TRP A 81 29.43 21.04 9.61
C TRP A 81 28.19 20.41 8.97
N THR A 82 27.86 19.21 9.39
CA THR A 82 26.54 18.63 9.15
C THR A 82 25.62 19.09 10.28
N ILE A 83 24.49 19.63 9.92
CA ILE A 83 23.39 19.96 10.82
C ILE A 83 22.30 18.92 10.63
N THR A 84 21.88 18.27 11.70
CA THR A 84 20.75 17.35 11.75
C THR A 84 19.71 17.91 12.69
N ILE A 85 18.45 17.89 12.28
CA ILE A 85 17.31 18.36 13.05
C ILE A 85 16.38 17.18 13.27
N GLU A 86 16.02 16.93 14.52
CA GLU A 86 15.10 15.87 14.94
C GLU A 86 14.00 16.49 15.81
N ALA A 87 12.75 16.17 15.50
CA ALA A 87 11.58 16.63 16.25
C ALA A 87 10.52 15.53 16.23
N GLU A 88 9.81 15.36 17.35
CA GLU A 88 8.76 14.36 17.46
C GLU A 88 7.61 14.69 16.48
N GLY A 89 7.19 13.69 15.69
CA GLY A 89 6.15 13.85 14.67
C GLY A 89 6.63 14.44 13.33
N PHE A 90 7.93 14.73 13.20
CA PHE A 90 8.49 15.32 11.98
C PHE A 90 9.63 14.46 11.40
N GLN A 91 9.83 14.59 10.10
CA GLN A 91 10.91 13.90 9.40
C GLN A 91 12.27 14.45 9.83
N PRO A 92 13.24 13.60 10.20
CA PRO A 92 14.59 14.04 10.45
C PRO A 92 15.17 14.69 9.18
N GLN A 93 15.77 15.87 9.34
CA GLN A 93 16.38 16.61 8.24
C GLN A 93 17.87 16.70 8.46
N SER A 94 18.66 16.60 7.39
CA SER A 94 20.11 16.77 7.46
C SER A 94 20.61 17.60 6.29
N SER A 95 21.49 18.56 6.60
CA SER A 95 22.12 19.42 5.61
C SER A 95 23.55 19.77 6.02
N THR A 96 24.32 20.38 5.12
CA THR A 96 25.67 20.86 5.41
C THR A 96 25.69 22.37 5.42
N THR A 97 26.45 22.93 6.36
CA THR A 97 26.68 24.38 6.45
C THR A 97 28.14 24.69 6.74
N THR A 98 28.58 25.90 6.41
CA THR A 98 29.93 26.36 6.70
C THR A 98 29.87 27.38 7.83
N ILE A 99 30.48 27.06 8.94
CA ILE A 99 30.61 27.97 10.09
C ILE A 99 31.85 28.86 9.92
N ARG A 100 31.65 30.14 10.11
CA ARG A 100 32.73 31.18 10.13
C ARG A 100 32.96 31.64 11.57
N GLN A 101 34.09 32.26 11.82
CA GLN A 101 34.40 32.89 13.10
C GLN A 101 33.39 34.03 13.38
N GLY A 102 32.89 34.09 14.60
CA GLY A 102 31.90 35.07 15.02
C GLY A 102 30.44 34.67 14.68
N PRO A 103 29.50 35.60 14.67
CA PRO A 103 28.12 35.37 14.33
C PRO A 103 27.96 34.92 12.87
N ASN A 104 27.24 33.83 12.63
CA ASN A 104 26.80 33.38 11.33
C ASN A 104 25.35 33.88 11.08
N SER A 105 24.96 33.91 9.80
CA SER A 105 23.57 34.24 9.45
C SER A 105 22.60 33.27 10.12
N PRO A 106 21.51 33.74 10.76
CA PRO A 106 20.53 32.86 11.34
C PRO A 106 19.84 32.03 10.25
N MET A 107 19.46 30.79 10.60
CA MET A 107 18.78 29.85 9.72
C MET A 107 17.34 29.65 10.16
N ASN A 108 16.42 29.70 9.21
CA ASN A 108 15.07 29.23 9.43
C ASN A 108 14.99 27.76 9.00
N ILE A 109 14.50 26.92 9.89
CA ILE A 109 14.34 25.48 9.68
C ILE A 109 12.84 25.21 9.67
N TYR A 110 12.34 24.63 8.58
CA TYR A 110 10.94 24.25 8.43
C TYR A 110 10.84 22.75 8.58
N LEU A 111 10.09 22.29 9.58
CA LEU A 111 9.89 20.86 9.83
C LEU A 111 8.82 20.29 8.89
N GLU A 112 9.15 19.13 8.31
CA GLU A 112 8.21 18.36 7.49
C GLU A 112 7.55 17.29 8.35
N ARG A 113 6.22 17.32 8.48
CA ARG A 113 5.46 16.36 9.28
C ARG A 113 5.59 14.95 8.70
N ILE A 114 5.69 13.95 9.57
CA ILE A 114 5.51 12.55 9.18
C ILE A 114 4.02 12.33 8.99
N LEU A 115 3.61 12.12 7.74
CA LEU A 115 2.22 11.82 7.41
C LEU A 115 1.91 10.37 7.72
N HIS A 116 0.73 10.11 8.29
CA HIS A 116 0.21 8.76 8.46
C HIS A 116 -0.04 8.11 7.08
N PRO A 117 0.17 6.79 6.90
CA PRO A 117 -0.08 6.13 5.61
C PRO A 117 -1.49 6.38 5.03
N LEU A 118 -2.51 6.47 5.88
CA LEU A 118 -3.88 6.81 5.44
C LEU A 118 -4.01 8.28 4.99
N GLU A 119 -3.27 9.21 5.57
CA GLU A 119 -3.23 10.60 5.08
C GLU A 119 -2.62 10.67 3.69
N ILE A 120 -1.56 9.89 3.44
CA ILE A 120 -0.92 9.81 2.12
C ILE A 120 -1.88 9.19 1.09
N ALA A 121 -2.58 8.11 1.48
CA ALA A 121 -3.45 7.37 0.58
C ALA A 121 -4.75 8.10 0.25
N LEU A 122 -5.33 8.79 1.22
CA LEU A 122 -6.66 9.40 1.12
C LEU A 122 -6.62 10.93 0.91
N GLY A 123 -5.51 11.58 1.29
CA GLY A 123 -5.36 13.02 1.16
C GLY A 123 -6.54 13.78 1.76
N ASP A 124 -7.10 14.72 0.99
CA ASP A 124 -8.23 15.54 1.42
C ASP A 124 -9.52 14.73 1.68
N ALA A 125 -9.61 13.51 1.14
CA ALA A 125 -10.77 12.64 1.36
C ALA A 125 -10.86 12.14 2.82
N LEU A 126 -9.77 12.18 3.58
CA LEU A 126 -9.76 11.83 5.01
C LEU A 126 -10.53 12.87 5.86
N GLY A 127 -10.58 14.13 5.44
CA GLY A 127 -11.25 15.22 6.18
C GLY A 127 -10.68 15.38 7.58
N ASP A 128 -11.60 15.47 8.57
CA ASP A 128 -11.25 15.63 9.98
C ASP A 128 -11.10 14.28 10.74
N VAL A 129 -11.10 13.14 10.02
CA VAL A 129 -10.98 11.82 10.64
C VAL A 129 -9.54 11.57 11.12
N ASP A 130 -9.39 11.17 12.37
CA ASP A 130 -8.08 10.78 12.93
C ASP A 130 -7.59 9.48 12.25
N PRO A 131 -6.48 9.52 11.50
CA PRO A 131 -5.98 8.36 10.77
C PRO A 131 -5.51 7.23 11.67
N ALA A 132 -5.03 7.51 12.88
CA ALA A 132 -4.61 6.49 13.83
C ALA A 132 -5.83 5.76 14.41
N ALA A 133 -6.85 6.50 14.84
CA ALA A 133 -8.10 5.92 15.34
C ALA A 133 -8.80 5.09 14.25
N LEU A 134 -8.86 5.58 13.02
CA LEU A 134 -9.43 4.85 11.88
C LEU A 134 -8.66 3.55 11.60
N THR A 135 -7.33 3.57 11.74
CA THR A 135 -6.52 2.36 11.58
C THR A 135 -6.84 1.32 12.65
N ASP A 136 -7.00 1.73 13.90
CA ASP A 136 -7.37 0.84 15.00
C ASP A 136 -8.77 0.25 14.79
N GLU A 137 -9.73 1.04 14.29
CA GLU A 137 -11.08 0.57 13.94
C GLU A 137 -11.05 -0.45 12.79
N LEU A 138 -10.24 -0.21 11.75
CA LEU A 138 -10.04 -1.18 10.66
C LEU A 138 -9.45 -2.49 11.16
N PHE A 139 -8.39 -2.44 11.98
CA PHE A 139 -7.82 -3.66 12.58
C PHE A 139 -8.82 -4.41 13.44
N ALA A 140 -9.66 -3.72 14.19
CA ALA A 140 -10.71 -4.35 14.99
C ALA A 140 -11.78 -5.00 14.12
N ALA A 141 -12.19 -4.34 13.02
CA ALA A 141 -13.14 -4.88 12.05
C ALA A 141 -12.59 -6.14 11.37
N ASP A 142 -11.33 -6.10 10.92
CA ASP A 142 -10.62 -7.22 10.29
C ASP A 142 -10.45 -8.39 11.28
N ALA A 143 -10.14 -8.12 12.53
CA ALA A 143 -10.03 -9.16 13.56
C ALA A 143 -11.37 -9.85 13.82
N ALA A 144 -12.46 -9.10 13.87
CA ALA A 144 -13.82 -9.64 14.00
C ALA A 144 -14.19 -10.48 12.76
N TYR A 145 -13.86 -10.00 11.55
CA TYR A 145 -14.07 -10.71 10.29
C TYR A 145 -13.32 -12.06 10.29
N ASN A 146 -12.02 -12.05 10.60
CA ASN A 146 -11.17 -13.24 10.64
C ASN A 146 -11.60 -14.24 11.72
N SER A 147 -12.27 -13.75 12.78
CA SER A 147 -12.85 -14.57 13.85
C SER A 147 -14.28 -15.02 13.54
N GLN A 148 -14.82 -14.73 12.35
CA GLN A 148 -16.18 -15.03 11.92
C GLN A 148 -17.27 -14.42 12.83
N GLN A 149 -16.95 -13.31 13.48
CA GLN A 149 -17.90 -12.54 14.29
C GLN A 149 -18.65 -11.56 13.37
N TRP A 150 -19.50 -12.12 12.49
CA TRP A 150 -20.06 -11.42 11.34
C TRP A 150 -20.83 -10.14 11.71
N ASP A 151 -21.70 -10.19 12.73
CA ASP A 151 -22.47 -9.02 13.15
C ASP A 151 -21.57 -7.89 13.69
N GLN A 152 -20.51 -8.26 14.42
CA GLN A 152 -19.56 -7.30 14.95
C GLN A 152 -18.72 -6.66 13.83
N ALA A 153 -18.21 -7.48 12.91
CA ALA A 153 -17.45 -7.01 11.75
C ALA A 153 -18.30 -6.10 10.85
N LEU A 154 -19.54 -6.49 10.56
CA LEU A 154 -20.48 -5.70 9.75
C LEU A 154 -20.76 -4.34 10.38
N THR A 155 -20.98 -4.31 11.70
CA THR A 155 -21.21 -3.06 12.43
C THR A 155 -19.99 -2.15 12.36
N ALA A 156 -18.78 -2.71 12.54
CA ALA A 156 -17.54 -1.95 12.50
C ALA A 156 -17.25 -1.37 11.10
N TYR A 157 -17.36 -2.17 10.03
CA TYR A 157 -17.15 -1.67 8.67
C TYR A 157 -18.20 -0.62 8.26
N ARG A 158 -19.47 -0.77 8.66
CA ARG A 158 -20.49 0.25 8.42
C ARG A 158 -20.17 1.55 9.16
N SER A 159 -19.70 1.48 10.41
CA SER A 159 -19.24 2.66 11.17
C SER A 159 -18.10 3.38 10.46
N ILE A 160 -17.15 2.65 9.89
CA ILE A 160 -16.04 3.22 9.10
C ILE A 160 -16.58 3.95 7.86
N LEU A 161 -17.55 3.38 7.14
CA LEU A 161 -18.18 4.04 5.98
C LEU A 161 -19.00 5.28 6.37
N GLU A 162 -19.61 5.29 7.56
CA GLU A 162 -20.32 6.47 8.07
C GLU A 162 -19.36 7.62 8.36
N GLN A 163 -18.18 7.32 8.93
CA GLN A 163 -17.14 8.30 9.21
C GLN A 163 -16.42 8.75 7.94
N LEU A 164 -16.15 7.82 7.04
CA LEU A 164 -15.38 8.06 5.82
C LEU A 164 -16.07 7.39 4.60
N PRO A 165 -17.07 8.05 4.00
CA PRO A 165 -17.81 7.49 2.86
C PRO A 165 -16.96 7.21 1.61
N SER A 166 -15.76 7.80 1.53
CA SER A 166 -14.81 7.56 0.44
C SER A 166 -14.08 6.22 0.54
N MET A 167 -14.12 5.55 1.71
CA MET A 167 -13.46 4.26 1.92
C MET A 167 -14.31 3.08 1.38
N THR A 168 -14.72 3.19 0.14
CA THR A 168 -15.66 2.26 -0.50
C THR A 168 -15.10 0.85 -0.69
N GLN A 169 -13.77 0.64 -0.60
CA GLN A 169 -13.16 -0.69 -0.66
C GLN A 169 -13.65 -1.64 0.44
N VAL A 170 -14.09 -1.14 1.60
CA VAL A 170 -14.66 -1.97 2.66
C VAL A 170 -16.00 -2.60 2.29
N ASN A 171 -16.63 -2.15 1.18
CA ASN A 171 -17.84 -2.78 0.66
C ASN A 171 -17.60 -4.22 0.18
N MET A 172 -16.36 -4.60 -0.18
CA MET A 172 -16.02 -5.99 -0.46
C MET A 172 -16.19 -6.87 0.79
N GLN A 173 -15.66 -6.42 1.93
CA GLN A 173 -15.79 -7.12 3.22
C GLN A 173 -17.26 -7.16 3.68
N ILE A 174 -17.97 -6.04 3.55
CA ILE A 174 -19.41 -5.97 3.87
C ILE A 174 -20.20 -6.97 3.00
N GLY A 175 -19.95 -7.00 1.70
CA GLY A 175 -20.58 -7.96 0.80
C GLY A 175 -20.29 -9.41 1.18
N ALA A 176 -19.04 -9.73 1.49
CA ALA A 176 -18.64 -11.06 1.94
C ALA A 176 -19.33 -11.47 3.25
N ILE A 177 -19.41 -10.56 4.24
CA ILE A 177 -20.12 -10.81 5.51
C ILE A 177 -21.60 -11.05 5.27
N LEU A 178 -22.23 -10.19 4.47
CA LEU A 178 -23.66 -10.30 4.17
C LEU A 178 -23.99 -11.61 3.45
N ARG A 179 -23.08 -12.10 2.59
CA ARG A 179 -23.20 -13.43 1.98
C ARG A 179 -23.16 -14.55 3.02
N GLU A 180 -22.24 -14.50 3.99
CA GLU A 180 -22.16 -15.49 5.09
C GLU A 180 -23.39 -15.44 6.01
N LEU A 181 -24.01 -14.26 6.14
CA LEU A 181 -25.29 -14.07 6.85
C LEU A 181 -26.53 -14.42 6.00
N GLU A 182 -26.33 -14.93 4.78
CA GLU A 182 -27.39 -15.26 3.81
C GLU A 182 -28.27 -14.07 3.40
N GLN A 183 -27.76 -12.83 3.58
CA GLN A 183 -28.41 -11.58 3.16
C GLN A 183 -27.99 -11.23 1.73
N TYR A 184 -28.42 -12.05 0.78
CA TYR A 184 -27.86 -12.09 -0.58
C TYR A 184 -28.10 -10.83 -1.39
N GLU A 185 -29.28 -10.23 -1.30
CA GLU A 185 -29.61 -8.99 -2.02
C GLU A 185 -28.75 -7.82 -1.54
N GLU A 186 -28.55 -7.69 -0.21
CA GLU A 186 -27.70 -6.67 0.37
C GLU A 186 -26.21 -6.93 0.04
N ALA A 187 -25.79 -8.20 0.01
CA ALA A 187 -24.43 -8.59 -0.37
C ALA A 187 -24.12 -8.17 -1.82
N ILE A 188 -25.02 -8.45 -2.76
CA ILE A 188 -24.87 -8.05 -4.16
C ILE A 188 -24.74 -6.52 -4.25
N ALA A 189 -25.62 -5.77 -3.56
CA ALA A 189 -25.59 -4.33 -3.58
C ALA A 189 -24.26 -3.76 -3.02
N ALA A 190 -23.69 -4.38 -1.97
CA ALA A 190 -22.40 -3.99 -1.43
C ALA A 190 -21.25 -4.26 -2.42
N PHE A 191 -21.24 -5.41 -3.06
CA PHE A 191 -20.25 -5.74 -4.10
C PHE A 191 -20.34 -4.79 -5.30
N GLU A 192 -21.55 -4.49 -5.79
CA GLU A 192 -21.75 -3.52 -6.87
C GLU A 192 -21.23 -2.11 -6.49
N GLN A 193 -21.44 -1.68 -5.24
CA GLN A 193 -20.89 -0.41 -4.76
C GLN A 193 -19.35 -0.42 -4.73
N ALA A 194 -18.71 -1.55 -4.37
CA ALA A 194 -17.26 -1.67 -4.43
C ALA A 194 -16.73 -1.53 -5.86
N ALA A 195 -17.33 -2.23 -6.83
CA ALA A 195 -16.94 -2.15 -8.24
C ALA A 195 -17.20 -0.76 -8.85
N ALA A 196 -18.34 -0.13 -8.50
CA ALA A 196 -18.66 1.23 -8.98
C ALA A 196 -17.65 2.27 -8.50
N ALA A 197 -17.09 2.08 -7.31
CA ALA A 197 -16.06 2.97 -6.74
C ALA A 197 -14.64 2.64 -7.25
N ASN A 198 -14.35 1.37 -7.48
CA ASN A 198 -13.08 0.91 -8.04
C ASN A 198 -13.33 -0.11 -9.16
N PRO A 199 -13.28 0.31 -10.44
CA PRO A 199 -13.49 -0.59 -11.58
C PRO A 199 -12.49 -1.77 -11.67
N GLU A 200 -11.34 -1.70 -11.02
CA GLU A 200 -10.38 -2.82 -10.96
C GLU A 200 -10.95 -4.03 -10.20
N LEU A 201 -11.95 -3.81 -9.36
CA LEU A 201 -12.64 -4.86 -8.61
C LEU A 201 -13.77 -5.54 -9.42
N GLU A 202 -14.10 -5.06 -10.63
CA GLU A 202 -15.24 -5.55 -11.42
C GLU A 202 -15.15 -7.06 -11.65
N ALA A 203 -13.96 -7.57 -11.96
CA ALA A 203 -13.74 -9.00 -12.17
C ALA A 203 -14.00 -9.82 -10.89
N GLU A 204 -13.42 -9.41 -9.76
CA GLU A 204 -13.59 -10.08 -8.47
C GLU A 204 -15.05 -10.02 -7.99
N VAL A 205 -15.69 -8.87 -8.12
CA VAL A 205 -17.11 -8.67 -7.80
C VAL A 205 -18.00 -9.59 -8.63
N GLY A 206 -17.71 -9.74 -9.93
CA GLY A 206 -18.44 -10.65 -10.80
C GLY A 206 -18.43 -12.09 -10.30
N VAL A 207 -17.27 -12.58 -9.83
CA VAL A 207 -17.14 -13.92 -9.23
C VAL A 207 -17.96 -14.04 -7.94
N GLU A 208 -17.90 -13.05 -7.05
CA GLU A 208 -18.66 -13.08 -5.79
C GLU A 208 -20.17 -13.06 -6.01
N ILE A 209 -20.65 -12.24 -6.95
CA ILE A 209 -22.07 -12.23 -7.35
C ILE A 209 -22.47 -13.57 -7.96
N ALA A 210 -21.62 -14.16 -8.80
CA ALA A 210 -21.90 -15.46 -9.38
C ALA A 210 -22.04 -16.56 -8.31
N ARG A 211 -21.19 -16.56 -7.28
CA ARG A 211 -21.30 -17.49 -6.14
C ARG A 211 -22.65 -17.36 -5.43
N ILE A 212 -23.10 -16.15 -5.19
CA ILE A 212 -24.43 -15.90 -4.60
C ILE A 212 -25.51 -16.45 -5.52
N LYS A 213 -25.47 -16.16 -6.82
CA LYS A 213 -26.44 -16.63 -7.81
C LYS A 213 -26.47 -18.16 -7.90
N MET A 214 -25.31 -18.82 -7.85
CA MET A 214 -25.23 -20.29 -7.77
C MET A 214 -25.89 -20.84 -6.52
N THR A 215 -25.68 -20.21 -5.36
CA THR A 215 -26.30 -20.61 -4.10
C THR A 215 -27.84 -20.50 -4.17
N LEU A 216 -28.34 -19.47 -4.86
CA LEU A 216 -29.79 -19.27 -5.10
C LEU A 216 -30.37 -20.21 -6.19
N GLY A 217 -29.51 -20.97 -6.89
CA GLY A 217 -29.93 -21.84 -7.99
C GLY A 217 -30.19 -21.09 -9.31
N ASP A 218 -29.84 -19.80 -9.38
CA ASP A 218 -29.96 -18.97 -10.58
C ASP A 218 -28.67 -19.10 -11.42
N PHE A 219 -28.52 -20.25 -12.07
CA PHE A 219 -27.31 -20.59 -12.80
C PHE A 219 -27.12 -19.74 -14.06
N GLU A 220 -28.20 -19.25 -14.67
CA GLU A 220 -28.13 -18.37 -15.84
C GLU A 220 -27.50 -17.04 -15.45
N ALA A 221 -28.02 -16.38 -14.43
CA ALA A 221 -27.43 -15.13 -13.91
C ALA A 221 -26.01 -15.30 -13.36
N ALA A 222 -25.71 -16.48 -12.76
CA ALA A 222 -24.35 -16.81 -12.34
C ALA A 222 -23.38 -16.86 -13.54
N GLY A 223 -23.78 -17.51 -14.61
CA GLY A 223 -22.97 -17.59 -15.83
C GLY A 223 -22.80 -16.24 -16.52
N ASP A 224 -23.79 -15.36 -16.47
CA ASP A 224 -23.65 -13.99 -17.00
C ASP A 224 -22.67 -13.16 -16.17
N ALA A 225 -22.73 -13.26 -14.84
CA ALA A 225 -21.80 -12.58 -13.93
C ALA A 225 -20.36 -13.09 -14.14
N LEU A 226 -20.14 -14.40 -14.28
CA LEU A 226 -18.83 -14.96 -14.60
C LEU A 226 -18.32 -14.54 -15.98
N ALA A 227 -19.19 -14.50 -16.99
CA ALA A 227 -18.79 -14.03 -18.31
C ALA A 227 -18.37 -12.54 -18.30
N ALA A 228 -19.06 -11.70 -17.52
CA ALA A 228 -18.67 -10.31 -17.29
C ALA A 228 -17.32 -10.21 -16.55
N SER A 229 -17.11 -11.02 -15.53
CA SER A 229 -15.84 -11.10 -14.78
C SER A 229 -14.66 -11.45 -15.69
N VAL A 230 -14.83 -12.45 -16.57
CA VAL A 230 -13.82 -12.79 -17.58
C VAL A 230 -13.52 -11.63 -18.51
N ALA A 231 -14.56 -10.93 -18.99
CA ALA A 231 -14.39 -9.77 -19.85
C ALA A 231 -13.66 -8.61 -19.15
N ALA A 232 -13.79 -8.52 -17.81
CA ALA A 232 -13.07 -7.54 -16.99
C ALA A 232 -11.63 -7.97 -16.63
N GLY A 233 -11.22 -9.22 -16.95
CA GLY A 233 -9.84 -9.69 -16.85
C GLY A 233 -9.58 -10.85 -15.89
N ASP A 234 -10.58 -11.43 -15.26
CA ASP A 234 -10.40 -12.64 -14.43
C ASP A 234 -10.41 -13.92 -15.27
N GLY A 235 -9.22 -14.35 -15.69
CA GLY A 235 -9.07 -15.60 -16.43
C GLY A 235 -9.46 -16.87 -15.62
N ALA A 236 -9.52 -16.82 -14.29
CA ALA A 236 -9.90 -17.96 -13.45
C ALA A 236 -11.41 -18.29 -13.56
N ALA A 237 -12.25 -17.30 -13.81
CA ALA A 237 -13.69 -17.48 -13.98
C ALA A 237 -14.09 -18.40 -15.15
N ARG A 238 -13.19 -18.67 -16.10
CA ARG A 238 -13.42 -19.62 -17.18
C ARG A 238 -13.69 -21.05 -16.69
N GLU A 239 -13.01 -21.45 -15.62
CA GLU A 239 -13.18 -22.78 -15.02
C GLU A 239 -14.53 -22.89 -14.32
N ASP A 240 -15.00 -21.83 -13.70
CA ASP A 240 -16.33 -21.76 -13.08
C ASP A 240 -17.43 -21.85 -14.15
N LEU A 241 -17.26 -21.18 -15.29
CA LEU A 241 -18.18 -21.32 -16.44
C LEU A 241 -18.21 -22.77 -16.95
N TYR A 242 -17.06 -23.41 -17.08
CA TYR A 242 -17.00 -24.82 -17.47
C TYR A 242 -17.72 -25.72 -16.47
N ASN A 243 -17.49 -25.53 -15.18
CA ASN A 243 -18.12 -26.29 -14.10
C ASN A 243 -19.64 -26.12 -14.07
N LEU A 244 -20.17 -24.93 -14.36
CA LEU A 244 -21.60 -24.71 -14.57
C LEU A 244 -22.12 -25.51 -15.77
N GLY A 245 -21.38 -25.56 -16.86
CA GLY A 245 -21.68 -26.41 -18.00
C GLY A 245 -21.79 -27.88 -17.64
N GLU A 246 -20.84 -28.42 -16.87
CA GLU A 246 -20.88 -29.79 -16.36
C GLU A 246 -22.10 -30.05 -15.47
N LEU A 247 -22.43 -29.09 -14.58
CA LEU A 247 -23.59 -29.21 -13.71
C LEU A 247 -24.90 -29.28 -14.50
N GLU A 248 -25.10 -28.39 -15.47
CA GLU A 248 -26.29 -28.37 -16.31
C GLU A 248 -26.38 -29.60 -17.24
N PHE A 249 -25.24 -30.07 -17.74
CA PHE A 249 -25.16 -31.30 -18.52
C PHE A 249 -25.59 -32.51 -17.69
N ALA A 250 -25.11 -32.63 -16.44
CA ALA A 250 -25.48 -33.70 -15.51
C ALA A 250 -26.97 -33.68 -15.14
N LYS A 251 -27.60 -32.49 -15.12
CA LYS A 251 -29.04 -32.31 -14.92
C LYS A 251 -29.87 -32.65 -16.17
N GLY A 252 -29.25 -32.84 -17.32
CA GLY A 252 -29.90 -33.03 -18.61
C GLY A 252 -30.32 -31.77 -19.31
N ASN A 253 -29.95 -30.60 -18.83
CA ASN A 253 -30.21 -29.29 -19.41
C ASN A 253 -29.20 -29.00 -20.53
N ILE A 254 -29.28 -29.76 -21.61
CA ILE A 254 -28.25 -29.82 -22.68
C ILE A 254 -28.03 -28.44 -23.34
N ASP A 255 -29.08 -27.65 -23.55
CA ASP A 255 -28.95 -26.32 -24.16
C ASP A 255 -28.25 -25.31 -23.22
N ALA A 256 -28.59 -25.33 -21.94
CA ALA A 256 -27.92 -24.50 -20.94
C ALA A 256 -26.43 -24.86 -20.80
N ALA A 257 -26.12 -26.17 -20.76
CA ALA A 257 -24.76 -26.65 -20.72
C ALA A 257 -23.93 -26.15 -21.91
N ALA A 258 -24.51 -26.21 -23.13
CA ALA A 258 -23.85 -25.66 -24.33
C ALA A 258 -23.51 -24.19 -24.19
N GLY A 259 -24.45 -23.36 -23.69
CA GLY A 259 -24.22 -21.95 -23.48
C GLY A 259 -23.07 -21.66 -22.49
N PHE A 260 -22.94 -22.44 -21.43
CA PHE A 260 -21.81 -22.28 -20.50
C PHE A 260 -20.47 -22.73 -21.08
N TYR A 261 -20.43 -23.83 -21.83
CA TYR A 261 -19.22 -24.25 -22.53
C TYR A 261 -18.78 -23.24 -23.61
N GLU A 262 -19.75 -22.62 -24.33
CA GLU A 262 -19.47 -21.54 -25.26
C GLU A 262 -18.82 -20.33 -24.56
N LYS A 263 -19.38 -19.91 -23.42
CA LYS A 263 -18.83 -18.84 -22.60
C LYS A 263 -17.42 -19.18 -22.09
N ALA A 264 -17.20 -20.42 -21.61
CA ALA A 264 -15.88 -20.87 -21.18
C ALA A 264 -14.85 -20.90 -22.32
N SER A 265 -15.26 -21.35 -23.52
CA SER A 265 -14.40 -21.34 -24.72
C SER A 265 -14.12 -19.93 -25.22
N ALA A 266 -15.06 -18.99 -25.07
CA ALA A 266 -14.84 -17.60 -25.41
C ALA A 266 -13.89 -16.90 -24.43
N ALA A 267 -13.94 -17.28 -23.14
CA ALA A 267 -13.05 -16.79 -22.10
C ALA A 267 -11.59 -17.20 -22.33
N ASP A 268 -11.36 -18.41 -22.82
CA ASP A 268 -10.05 -18.90 -23.22
C ASP A 268 -10.17 -19.70 -24.54
N PRO A 269 -9.93 -19.03 -25.66
CA PRO A 269 -10.01 -19.66 -26.98
C PRO A 269 -9.00 -20.80 -27.20
N ASP A 270 -7.92 -20.87 -26.43
CA ASP A 270 -6.91 -21.94 -26.56
C ASP A 270 -7.22 -23.17 -25.69
N TRP A 271 -8.19 -23.06 -24.81
CA TRP A 271 -8.63 -24.17 -23.97
C TRP A 271 -9.53 -25.16 -24.72
N ALA A 272 -8.98 -26.31 -25.05
CA ALA A 272 -9.67 -27.31 -25.89
C ALA A 272 -10.83 -28.05 -25.18
N LEU A 273 -10.83 -28.14 -23.86
CA LEU A 273 -11.78 -28.94 -23.08
C LEU A 273 -13.25 -28.46 -23.25
N PRO A 274 -13.60 -27.17 -23.22
CA PRO A 274 -14.96 -26.70 -23.51
C PRO A 274 -15.43 -27.09 -24.92
N LEU A 275 -14.54 -27.05 -25.92
CA LEU A 275 -14.84 -27.45 -27.28
C LEU A 275 -15.14 -28.95 -27.38
N PHE A 276 -14.40 -29.78 -26.63
CA PHE A 276 -14.69 -31.22 -26.53
C PHE A 276 -16.10 -31.46 -25.97
N LYS A 277 -16.50 -30.70 -24.93
CA LYS A 277 -17.84 -30.80 -24.35
C LYS A 277 -18.93 -30.33 -25.32
N LEU A 278 -18.68 -29.25 -26.07
CA LEU A 278 -19.61 -28.81 -27.15
C LEU A 278 -19.77 -29.85 -28.23
N ALA A 279 -18.71 -30.58 -28.59
CA ALA A 279 -18.80 -31.69 -29.50
C ALA A 279 -19.71 -32.82 -28.96
N LEU A 280 -19.58 -33.16 -27.65
CA LEU A 280 -20.44 -34.17 -27.02
C LEU A 280 -21.90 -33.69 -26.95
N VAL A 281 -22.15 -32.40 -26.69
CA VAL A 281 -23.48 -31.80 -26.74
C VAL A 281 -24.08 -31.94 -28.14
N ALA A 282 -23.31 -31.63 -29.19
CA ALA A 282 -23.76 -31.77 -30.58
C ALA A 282 -24.11 -33.22 -30.93
N LEU A 283 -23.28 -34.17 -30.48
CA LEU A 283 -23.61 -35.63 -30.64
C LEU A 283 -24.91 -36.00 -29.92
N ASN A 284 -25.11 -35.50 -28.70
CA ASN A 284 -26.34 -35.77 -27.94
C ASN A 284 -27.59 -35.25 -28.68
N LYS A 285 -27.46 -34.11 -29.37
CA LYS A 285 -28.50 -33.51 -30.21
C LYS A 285 -28.66 -34.19 -31.58
N GLY A 286 -27.76 -35.10 -31.95
CA GLY A 286 -27.73 -35.72 -33.27
C GLY A 286 -27.14 -34.84 -34.38
N ASP A 287 -26.51 -33.74 -34.05
CA ASP A 287 -25.87 -32.83 -35.02
C ASP A 287 -24.42 -33.27 -35.27
N MET A 288 -24.31 -34.22 -36.21
CA MET A 288 -23.01 -34.85 -36.53
C MET A 288 -22.06 -33.87 -37.21
N ASP A 289 -22.55 -32.90 -37.95
CA ASP A 289 -21.68 -31.94 -38.66
C ASP A 289 -21.03 -30.97 -37.67
N THR A 290 -21.81 -30.44 -36.74
CA THR A 290 -21.31 -29.58 -35.67
C THR A 290 -20.37 -30.35 -34.72
N ALA A 291 -20.68 -31.60 -34.41
CA ALA A 291 -19.82 -32.43 -33.58
C ALA A 291 -18.43 -32.65 -34.24
N LYS A 292 -18.40 -32.95 -35.54
CA LYS A 292 -17.15 -33.11 -36.30
C LYS A 292 -16.32 -31.80 -36.31
N GLN A 293 -16.98 -30.64 -36.44
CA GLN A 293 -16.29 -29.34 -36.40
C GLN A 293 -15.61 -29.12 -35.08
N PHE A 294 -16.32 -29.30 -33.97
CA PHE A 294 -15.75 -29.11 -32.64
C PHE A 294 -14.64 -30.12 -32.32
N PHE A 295 -14.84 -31.42 -32.62
CA PHE A 295 -13.78 -32.41 -32.44
C PHE A 295 -12.53 -32.10 -33.26
N SER A 296 -12.67 -31.63 -34.48
CA SER A 296 -11.55 -31.19 -35.31
C SER A 296 -10.78 -30.03 -34.67
N GLN A 297 -11.47 -29.05 -34.10
CA GLN A 297 -10.85 -27.95 -33.36
C GLN A 297 -10.11 -28.44 -32.11
N VAL A 298 -10.66 -29.42 -31.36
CA VAL A 298 -9.98 -30.03 -30.21
C VAL A 298 -8.66 -30.65 -30.63
N VAL A 299 -8.68 -31.46 -31.70
CA VAL A 299 -7.46 -32.13 -32.24
C VAL A 299 -6.44 -31.11 -32.72
N GLU A 300 -6.86 -30.00 -33.30
CA GLU A 300 -5.99 -28.94 -33.77
C GLU A 300 -5.31 -28.20 -32.59
N LYS A 301 -6.09 -27.89 -31.54
CA LYS A 301 -5.61 -27.09 -30.41
C LYS A 301 -4.78 -27.90 -29.42
N ASP A 302 -5.18 -29.13 -29.11
CA ASP A 302 -4.49 -29.99 -28.15
C ASP A 302 -4.45 -31.42 -28.59
N PRO A 303 -3.60 -31.76 -29.60
CA PRO A 303 -3.54 -33.08 -30.18
C PRO A 303 -3.01 -34.17 -29.22
N ASP A 304 -2.25 -33.79 -28.21
CA ASP A 304 -1.57 -34.70 -27.31
C ASP A 304 -2.33 -34.95 -25.99
N SER A 305 -3.44 -34.22 -25.75
CA SER A 305 -4.30 -34.46 -24.61
C SER A 305 -5.13 -35.76 -24.76
N GLU A 306 -5.71 -36.16 -23.63
CA GLU A 306 -6.67 -37.29 -23.60
C GLU A 306 -7.90 -36.94 -24.46
N GLU A 307 -8.40 -35.74 -24.35
CA GLU A 307 -9.51 -35.20 -25.13
C GLU A 307 -9.18 -35.15 -26.63
N GLY A 308 -7.98 -34.74 -27.00
CA GLY A 308 -7.49 -34.74 -28.36
C GLY A 308 -7.44 -36.14 -28.95
N ALA A 309 -6.98 -37.12 -28.17
CA ALA A 309 -6.97 -38.51 -28.57
C ALA A 309 -8.38 -39.09 -28.73
N GLN A 310 -9.29 -38.78 -27.79
CA GLN A 310 -10.69 -39.21 -27.87
C GLN A 310 -11.42 -38.55 -29.03
N ALA A 311 -11.18 -37.24 -29.26
CA ALA A 311 -11.76 -36.50 -30.39
C ALA A 311 -11.36 -37.13 -31.74
N ARG A 312 -10.09 -37.48 -31.90
CA ARG A 312 -9.56 -38.16 -33.10
C ARG A 312 -10.24 -39.52 -33.33
N ALA A 313 -10.28 -40.32 -32.28
CA ALA A 313 -10.92 -41.65 -32.36
C ALA A 313 -12.41 -41.54 -32.69
N THR A 314 -13.10 -40.52 -32.19
CA THR A 314 -14.52 -40.26 -32.46
C THR A 314 -14.71 -39.80 -33.91
N LEU A 315 -13.87 -38.87 -34.41
CA LEU A 315 -13.91 -38.44 -35.82
C LEU A 315 -13.74 -39.59 -36.80
N ASP A 316 -12.84 -40.54 -36.50
CA ASP A 316 -12.62 -41.73 -37.33
C ASP A 316 -13.82 -42.67 -37.35
N ALA A 317 -14.62 -42.66 -36.27
CA ALA A 317 -15.82 -43.52 -36.13
C ALA A 317 -17.11 -42.89 -36.66
N LEU A 318 -17.14 -41.56 -36.82
CA LEU A 318 -18.34 -40.88 -37.32
C LEU A 318 -18.52 -41.05 -38.83
N PRO A 319 -19.76 -41.30 -39.28
CA PRO A 319 -20.09 -41.55 -40.70
C PRO A 319 -19.80 -40.35 -41.62
#